data_fea25dc40249b5975ddd443e00195b37
#
_entry.id   fea25dc40249b5975ddd443e00195b37
#
_cell.length_a   1.000
_cell.length_b   1.000
_cell.length_c   1.000
_cell.angle_alpha   90.00
_cell.angle_beta   90.00
_cell.angle_gamma   90.00
#
_symmetry.space_group_name_H-M   'P 1'
#
loop_
_entity.id
_entity.type
_entity.pdbx_description
1 polymer ?
#
loop_
_entity_poly.entity_id
_entity_poly.type
_entity_poly.pdbx_seq_one_letter_code
_entity_poly.pdbx_strand_id
1 'polypeptide(L)'
;MSDATLSLVILGVTVALFIWNRLPVGIVAISSALALYFFDLIDVDTLTSGLGASVIAFIAALFVVSEGLEASGITGWVGGLMSRAAGTSRARVIGSIMLLGAILSALITVNGAAAALVPVTVAIARHASMSPSRVLIPLAYAASAGALLTLSGSPVNVIIDEAAGDYTGNGFGFFEFALIGAPLLVVTVLVTVVLGHRLLPVRESTSLPADFRNYVGTIVDHYGLDQLVYRLRVEAGSASVGRSTRQVVGDAALTLIATEQGPRVADDVAELGDGDVIVVSGPGAIVESLAREASLTIEDVAGRRGGGRLLGRDVGISEVVVPPRSEWIGTQAFPGMVRPDDGLLVLSIRRRNKDVGARVVELTEGDTMLVHGPWTAIDALADDRRVLVVESSEQVRRQAAGLGRTAPRAAVILVAMIVLLATGVVPPVVAGLLAAVAMVLSRVLTSEHAYRAISWPTLVLIAALIPMSTAVSDSGGADMVAKPIVDLVADHSPYVLLLTLFVLTAALGQFISNAATVLIVIPIAVSAATDVGVDPRPVLMLVCVAAAAAFLTPIGTPANMIVMNPGGYRFGDYWRLGAVIMVCWLAISTVLIPLIWPL
;
A
#
# COMPACT_ATOMS: atom_id res chain seq x y z
N MET A 1 -6.45 46.62 -2.17
CA MET A 1 -6.18 45.74 -1.03
C MET A 1 -4.67 45.68 -0.87
N SER A 2 -4.14 45.60 0.34
CA SER A 2 -2.69 45.36 0.47
C SER A 2 -2.37 43.94 -0.02
N ASP A 3 -1.13 43.73 -0.46
CA ASP A 3 -0.66 42.41 -0.93
C ASP A 3 -0.82 41.34 0.14
N ALA A 4 -0.55 41.68 1.40
CA ALA A 4 -0.80 40.83 2.56
C ALA A 4 -2.28 40.41 2.70
N THR A 5 -3.21 41.36 2.53
CA THR A 5 -4.64 41.04 2.60
C THR A 5 -5.07 40.15 1.43
N LEU A 6 -4.52 40.39 0.25
CA LEU A 6 -4.87 39.65 -0.97
C LEU A 6 -4.32 38.20 -0.88
N SER A 7 -3.08 38.01 -0.45
CA SER A 7 -2.50 36.69 -0.23
C SER A 7 -3.29 35.87 0.80
N LEU A 8 -3.72 36.51 1.90
CA LEU A 8 -4.57 35.86 2.92
C LEU A 8 -5.97 35.52 2.43
N VAL A 9 -6.57 36.35 1.56
CA VAL A 9 -7.87 36.04 0.94
C VAL A 9 -7.74 34.82 0.03
N ILE A 10 -6.70 34.78 -0.83
CA ILE A 10 -6.44 33.61 -1.68
C ILE A 10 -6.18 32.36 -0.83
N LEU A 11 -5.39 32.47 0.23
CA LEU A 11 -5.16 31.39 1.19
C LEU A 11 -6.48 30.92 1.83
N GLY A 12 -7.30 31.86 2.32
CA GLY A 12 -8.60 31.55 2.93
C GLY A 12 -9.56 30.82 1.97
N VAL A 13 -9.62 31.27 0.72
CA VAL A 13 -10.39 30.61 -0.33
C VAL A 13 -9.83 29.19 -0.61
N THR A 14 -8.52 29.04 -0.66
CA THR A 14 -7.85 27.74 -0.85
C THR A 14 -8.22 26.76 0.26
N VAL A 15 -8.12 27.19 1.51
CA VAL A 15 -8.50 26.39 2.69
C VAL A 15 -10.00 26.03 2.63
N ALA A 16 -10.86 26.99 2.31
CA ALA A 16 -12.29 26.75 2.17
C ALA A 16 -12.61 25.71 1.07
N LEU A 17 -11.91 25.77 -0.07
CA LEU A 17 -12.06 24.79 -1.14
C LEU A 17 -11.54 23.39 -0.74
N PHE A 18 -10.45 23.31 0.03
CA PHE A 18 -9.98 22.04 0.58
C PHE A 18 -11.00 21.44 1.55
N ILE A 19 -11.56 22.23 2.45
CA ILE A 19 -12.62 21.81 3.39
C ILE A 19 -13.87 21.35 2.64
N TRP A 20 -14.26 22.05 1.58
CA TRP A 20 -15.39 21.69 0.72
C TRP A 20 -15.19 20.33 0.01
N ASN A 21 -13.96 19.94 -0.26
CA ASN A 21 -13.52 18.62 -0.74
C ASN A 21 -14.30 18.05 -1.94
N ARG A 22 -14.79 18.92 -2.82
CA ARG A 22 -15.45 18.51 -4.09
C ARG A 22 -14.54 18.58 -5.30
N LEU A 23 -13.46 19.32 -5.21
CA LEU A 23 -12.47 19.46 -6.28
C LEU A 23 -11.21 18.65 -5.93
N PRO A 24 -10.52 18.08 -6.93
CA PRO A 24 -9.22 17.45 -6.73
C PRO A 24 -8.22 18.42 -6.08
N VAL A 25 -7.56 17.99 -5.01
CA VAL A 25 -6.66 18.86 -4.21
C VAL A 25 -5.55 19.50 -5.04
N GLY A 26 -5.00 18.78 -6.03
CA GLY A 26 -3.99 19.31 -6.94
C GLY A 26 -4.52 20.46 -7.82
N ILE A 27 -5.77 20.37 -8.30
CA ILE A 27 -6.40 21.45 -9.09
C ILE A 27 -6.60 22.69 -8.24
N VAL A 28 -7.09 22.54 -7.01
CA VAL A 28 -7.24 23.67 -6.08
C VAL A 28 -5.90 24.35 -5.83
N ALA A 29 -4.85 23.59 -5.55
CA ALA A 29 -3.51 24.11 -5.27
C ALA A 29 -2.92 24.86 -6.49
N ILE A 30 -3.00 24.26 -7.71
CA ILE A 30 -2.53 24.92 -8.94
C ILE A 30 -3.34 26.19 -9.21
N SER A 31 -4.67 26.15 -9.06
CA SER A 31 -5.52 27.33 -9.27
C SER A 31 -5.18 28.44 -8.30
N SER A 32 -4.82 28.11 -7.06
CA SER A 32 -4.41 29.09 -6.06
C SER A 32 -3.05 29.70 -6.41
N ALA A 33 -2.08 28.91 -6.87
CA ALA A 33 -0.79 29.41 -7.33
C ALA A 33 -0.94 30.32 -8.56
N LEU A 34 -1.80 29.94 -9.52
CA LEU A 34 -2.13 30.79 -10.67
C LEU A 34 -2.83 32.09 -10.24
N ALA A 35 -3.74 32.04 -9.26
CA ALA A 35 -4.36 33.24 -8.73
C ALA A 35 -3.31 34.21 -8.15
N LEU A 36 -2.33 33.71 -7.38
CA LEU A 36 -1.24 34.55 -6.88
C LEU A 36 -0.45 35.22 -7.99
N TYR A 37 -0.19 34.50 -9.09
CA TYR A 37 0.49 35.03 -10.26
C TYR A 37 -0.35 36.11 -10.96
N PHE A 38 -1.64 35.87 -11.24
CA PHE A 38 -2.51 36.83 -11.92
C PHE A 38 -2.80 38.08 -11.09
N PHE A 39 -2.63 38.02 -9.79
CA PHE A 39 -2.72 39.18 -8.90
C PHE A 39 -1.37 39.83 -8.60
N ASP A 40 -0.31 39.49 -9.36
CA ASP A 40 1.04 40.06 -9.27
C ASP A 40 1.69 39.88 -7.88
N LEU A 41 1.29 38.86 -7.12
CA LEU A 41 1.89 38.54 -5.82
C LEU A 41 3.16 37.67 -5.96
N ILE A 42 3.32 36.95 -7.06
CA ILE A 42 4.49 36.12 -7.39
C ILE A 42 4.82 36.24 -8.87
N ASP A 43 6.06 36.05 -9.22
CA ASP A 43 6.52 35.94 -10.60
C ASP A 43 6.47 34.48 -11.12
N VAL A 44 6.84 34.28 -12.42
CA VAL A 44 6.85 32.95 -13.05
C VAL A 44 7.89 32.03 -12.41
N ASP A 45 9.02 32.57 -11.99
CA ASP A 45 10.10 31.78 -11.37
C ASP A 45 9.64 31.25 -10.02
N THR A 46 9.00 32.07 -9.21
CA THR A 46 8.35 31.63 -7.95
C THR A 46 7.22 30.66 -8.19
N LEU A 47 6.34 30.91 -9.19
CA LEU A 47 5.24 30.00 -9.55
C LEU A 47 5.74 28.59 -9.86
N THR A 48 6.89 28.47 -10.53
CA THR A 48 7.45 27.18 -10.96
C THR A 48 8.48 26.61 -9.97
N SER A 49 8.94 27.39 -8.99
CA SER A 49 9.97 27.02 -8.02
C SER A 49 9.67 25.71 -7.27
N GLY A 50 8.40 25.52 -6.92
CA GLY A 50 7.95 24.32 -6.22
C GLY A 50 8.18 23.03 -7.01
N LEU A 51 8.09 23.05 -8.36
CA LEU A 51 8.36 21.86 -9.18
C LEU A 51 9.85 21.47 -9.17
N GLY A 52 10.75 22.44 -8.98
CA GLY A 52 12.18 22.24 -8.88
C GLY A 52 12.69 22.02 -7.44
N ALA A 53 11.84 22.09 -6.45
CA ALA A 53 12.23 21.96 -5.05
C ALA A 53 12.81 20.56 -4.74
N SER A 54 13.89 20.51 -3.97
CA SER A 54 14.60 19.27 -3.59
C SER A 54 13.67 18.29 -2.86
N VAL A 55 12.75 18.80 -2.06
CA VAL A 55 11.75 18.02 -1.33
C VAL A 55 10.86 17.20 -2.26
N ILE A 56 10.49 17.71 -3.43
CA ILE A 56 9.65 17.01 -4.40
C ILE A 56 10.37 15.77 -4.93
N ALA A 57 11.62 15.92 -5.35
CA ALA A 57 12.43 14.81 -5.85
C ALA A 57 12.69 13.77 -4.75
N PHE A 58 12.92 14.20 -3.51
CA PHE A 58 13.14 13.31 -2.39
C PHE A 58 11.86 12.52 -2.05
N ILE A 59 10.70 13.17 -1.96
CA ILE A 59 9.42 12.49 -1.70
C ILE A 59 9.07 11.51 -2.83
N ALA A 60 9.31 11.87 -4.08
CA ALA A 60 9.12 10.96 -5.21
C ALA A 60 10.01 9.70 -5.07
N ALA A 61 11.29 9.88 -4.72
CA ALA A 61 12.21 8.78 -4.46
C ALA A 61 11.75 7.89 -3.31
N LEU A 62 11.23 8.47 -2.22
CA LEU A 62 10.69 7.72 -1.08
C LEU A 62 9.47 6.87 -1.48
N PHE A 63 8.58 7.34 -2.36
CA PHE A 63 7.49 6.52 -2.89
C PHE A 63 8.00 5.30 -3.64
N VAL A 64 9.04 5.47 -4.47
CA VAL A 64 9.65 4.35 -5.22
C VAL A 64 10.30 3.35 -4.27
N VAL A 65 11.05 3.80 -3.27
CA VAL A 65 11.68 2.91 -2.28
C VAL A 65 10.61 2.17 -1.45
N SER A 66 9.55 2.86 -1.05
CA SER A 66 8.40 2.29 -0.34
C SER A 66 7.74 1.16 -1.13
N GLU A 67 7.47 1.39 -2.43
CA GLU A 67 6.92 0.37 -3.33
C GLU A 67 7.89 -0.81 -3.49
N GLY A 68 9.19 -0.55 -3.57
CA GLY A 68 10.23 -1.60 -3.63
C GLY A 68 10.18 -2.53 -2.42
N LEU A 69 9.97 -1.99 -1.23
CA LEU A 69 9.82 -2.79 0.00
C LEU A 69 8.52 -3.60 -0.02
N GLU A 70 7.42 -2.99 -0.44
CA GLU A 70 6.13 -3.67 -0.54
C GLU A 70 6.19 -4.76 -1.61
N ALA A 71 6.68 -4.46 -2.81
CA ALA A 71 6.84 -5.40 -3.89
C ALA A 71 7.83 -6.53 -3.56
N SER A 72 8.81 -6.32 -2.68
CA SER A 72 9.74 -7.36 -2.21
C SER A 72 9.09 -8.37 -1.25
N GLY A 73 7.89 -8.08 -0.70
CA GLY A 73 7.17 -8.92 0.26
C GLY A 73 7.68 -8.81 1.70
N ILE A 74 8.60 -7.88 1.99
CA ILE A 74 9.12 -7.64 3.34
C ILE A 74 7.98 -7.25 4.29
N THR A 75 7.08 -6.38 3.85
CA THR A 75 5.92 -5.92 4.64
C THR A 75 5.00 -7.06 5.04
N GLY A 76 4.67 -7.94 4.10
CA GLY A 76 3.85 -9.13 4.35
C GLY A 76 4.52 -10.14 5.27
N TRP A 77 5.83 -10.34 5.11
CA TRP A 77 6.62 -11.25 5.95
C TRP A 77 6.69 -10.75 7.40
N VAL A 78 6.99 -9.47 7.62
CA VAL A 78 7.01 -8.84 8.95
C VAL A 78 5.62 -8.97 9.60
N GLY A 79 4.55 -8.73 8.85
CA GLY A 79 3.18 -8.93 9.29
C GLY A 79 2.88 -10.37 9.72
N GLY A 80 3.37 -11.35 8.95
CA GLY A 80 3.24 -12.78 9.26
C GLY A 80 4.00 -13.21 10.53
N LEU A 81 5.21 -12.66 10.74
CA LEU A 81 6.01 -12.91 11.92
C LEU A 81 5.31 -12.40 13.18
N MET A 82 4.80 -11.17 13.14
CA MET A 82 4.10 -10.57 14.27
C MET A 82 2.76 -11.25 14.57
N SER A 83 2.05 -11.73 13.56
CA SER A 83 0.83 -12.53 13.75
C SER A 83 1.07 -13.77 14.62
N ARG A 84 2.21 -14.43 14.46
CA ARG A 84 2.59 -15.58 15.28
C ARG A 84 2.98 -15.18 16.72
N ALA A 85 3.54 -13.98 16.89
CA ALA A 85 3.99 -13.47 18.18
C ALA A 85 2.86 -12.81 19.02
N ALA A 86 1.77 -12.37 18.40
CA ALA A 86 0.72 -11.57 19.05
C ALA A 86 -0.04 -12.32 20.17
N GLY A 87 -0.13 -13.67 20.09
CA GLY A 87 -0.88 -14.46 21.06
C GLY A 87 -2.38 -14.12 21.08
N THR A 88 -3.09 -14.48 22.17
CA THR A 88 -4.55 -14.30 22.31
C THR A 88 -4.95 -13.19 23.29
N SER A 89 -4.01 -12.64 24.06
CA SER A 89 -4.29 -11.55 25.00
C SER A 89 -4.57 -10.25 24.27
N ARG A 90 -5.68 -9.61 24.58
CA ARG A 90 -6.15 -8.37 23.96
C ARG A 90 -5.08 -7.27 23.95
N ALA A 91 -4.44 -7.01 25.09
CA ALA A 91 -3.42 -5.97 25.20
C ALA A 91 -2.22 -6.28 24.30
N ARG A 92 -1.79 -7.55 24.24
CA ARG A 92 -0.68 -7.98 23.37
C ARG A 92 -1.05 -7.88 21.89
N VAL A 93 -2.27 -8.26 21.52
CA VAL A 93 -2.76 -8.15 20.14
C VAL A 93 -2.79 -6.70 19.69
N ILE A 94 -3.39 -5.79 20.47
CA ILE A 94 -3.44 -4.36 20.14
C ILE A 94 -2.02 -3.77 20.10
N GLY A 95 -1.21 -4.02 21.12
CA GLY A 95 0.15 -3.49 21.21
C GLY A 95 1.06 -3.98 20.07
N SER A 96 0.99 -5.26 19.69
CA SER A 96 1.78 -5.80 18.59
C SER A 96 1.36 -5.26 17.22
N ILE A 97 0.04 -5.08 16.98
CA ILE A 97 -0.47 -4.45 15.75
C ILE A 97 -0.03 -2.99 15.67
N MET A 98 -0.12 -2.25 16.77
CA MET A 98 0.30 -0.85 16.83
C MET A 98 1.81 -0.71 16.63
N LEU A 99 2.62 -1.53 17.29
CA LEU A 99 4.08 -1.52 17.13
C LEU A 99 4.49 -1.86 15.70
N LEU A 100 3.85 -2.88 15.10
CA LEU A 100 4.08 -3.25 13.71
C LEU A 100 3.71 -2.10 12.75
N GLY A 101 2.55 -1.48 12.95
CA GLY A 101 2.10 -0.32 12.17
C GLY A 101 3.08 0.84 12.27
N ALA A 102 3.59 1.12 13.46
CA ALA A 102 4.57 2.18 13.69
C ALA A 102 5.92 1.89 13.01
N ILE A 103 6.46 0.67 13.17
CA ILE A 103 7.74 0.29 12.53
C ILE A 103 7.63 0.35 11.00
N LEU A 104 6.57 -0.19 10.44
CA LEU A 104 6.38 -0.13 8.99
C LEU A 104 6.17 1.29 8.49
N SER A 105 5.44 2.13 9.23
CA SER A 105 5.25 3.53 8.86
C SER A 105 6.54 4.33 8.91
N ALA A 106 7.43 4.04 9.87
CA ALA A 106 8.75 4.66 9.92
C ALA A 106 9.64 4.31 8.72
N LEU A 107 9.44 3.14 8.12
CA LEU A 107 10.27 2.63 7.02
C LEU A 107 9.67 2.91 5.63
N ILE A 108 8.34 2.99 5.55
CA ILE A 108 7.63 3.09 4.27
C ILE A 108 6.89 4.43 4.18
N THR A 109 5.66 4.46 4.63
CA THR A 109 4.80 5.64 4.80
C THR A 109 3.59 5.26 5.65
N VAL A 110 2.89 6.25 6.24
CA VAL A 110 1.65 6.03 7.01
C VAL A 110 0.61 5.26 6.21
N ASN A 111 0.39 5.66 4.97
CA ASN A 111 -0.65 5.10 4.10
C ASN A 111 -0.29 3.69 3.63
N GLY A 112 0.96 3.47 3.22
CA GLY A 112 1.46 2.15 2.82
C GLY A 112 1.41 1.15 3.97
N ALA A 113 1.85 1.54 5.17
CA ALA A 113 1.77 0.70 6.35
C ALA A 113 0.32 0.34 6.72
N ALA A 114 -0.60 1.32 6.70
CA ALA A 114 -2.01 1.08 6.97
C ALA A 114 -2.62 0.12 5.95
N ALA A 115 -2.45 0.38 4.64
CA ALA A 115 -3.01 -0.43 3.57
C ALA A 115 -2.50 -1.89 3.62
N ALA A 116 -1.20 -2.09 3.77
CA ALA A 116 -0.58 -3.41 3.83
C ALA A 116 -1.01 -4.22 5.05
N LEU A 117 -1.25 -3.55 6.19
CA LEU A 117 -1.55 -4.22 7.45
C LEU A 117 -3.04 -4.44 7.73
N VAL A 118 -3.96 -3.75 7.04
CA VAL A 118 -5.41 -3.94 7.26
C VAL A 118 -5.82 -5.42 7.15
N PRO A 119 -5.50 -6.17 6.09
CA PRO A 119 -5.91 -7.57 6.00
C PRO A 119 -5.30 -8.44 7.10
N VAL A 120 -4.01 -8.19 7.42
CA VAL A 120 -3.28 -8.90 8.50
C VAL A 120 -3.93 -8.63 9.85
N THR A 121 -4.26 -7.37 10.12
CA THR A 121 -4.89 -6.93 11.37
C THR A 121 -6.27 -7.53 11.54
N VAL A 122 -7.07 -7.60 10.46
CA VAL A 122 -8.39 -8.25 10.47
C VAL A 122 -8.26 -9.74 10.77
N ALA A 123 -7.29 -10.43 10.16
CA ALA A 123 -7.05 -11.85 10.40
C ALA A 123 -6.62 -12.12 11.85
N ILE A 124 -5.68 -11.31 12.39
CA ILE A 124 -5.23 -11.42 13.80
C ILE A 124 -6.40 -11.16 14.76
N ALA A 125 -7.21 -10.13 14.51
CA ALA A 125 -8.36 -9.80 15.36
C ALA A 125 -9.37 -10.96 15.41
N ARG A 126 -9.70 -11.55 14.26
CA ARG A 126 -10.60 -12.71 14.18
C ARG A 126 -10.04 -13.92 14.92
N HIS A 127 -8.75 -14.22 14.74
CA HIS A 127 -8.09 -15.32 15.46
C HIS A 127 -8.12 -15.13 16.97
N ALA A 128 -8.04 -13.88 17.43
CA ALA A 128 -8.14 -13.51 18.84
C ALA A 128 -9.61 -13.32 19.33
N SER A 129 -10.61 -13.66 18.51
CA SER A 129 -12.05 -13.44 18.79
C SER A 129 -12.39 -11.98 19.12
N MET A 130 -11.71 -11.05 18.45
CA MET A 130 -11.91 -9.60 18.59
C MET A 130 -12.57 -9.02 17.34
N SER A 131 -13.44 -8.01 17.53
CA SER A 131 -13.95 -7.24 16.39
C SER A 131 -12.82 -6.45 15.72
N PRO A 132 -12.69 -6.46 14.36
CA PRO A 132 -11.73 -5.65 13.63
C PRO A 132 -11.78 -4.15 13.98
N SER A 133 -12.96 -3.64 14.31
CA SER A 133 -13.16 -2.25 14.75
C SER A 133 -12.41 -1.87 16.03
N ARG A 134 -11.91 -2.83 16.79
CA ARG A 134 -11.12 -2.53 18.01
C ARG A 134 -9.62 -2.43 17.77
N VAL A 135 -9.16 -2.74 16.56
CA VAL A 135 -7.73 -2.80 16.22
C VAL A 135 -7.33 -1.93 15.03
N LEU A 136 -8.27 -1.56 14.15
CA LEU A 136 -7.96 -0.85 12.92
C LEU A 136 -7.72 0.66 13.12
N ILE A 137 -8.53 1.38 13.95
CA ILE A 137 -8.19 2.76 14.36
C ILE A 137 -6.88 2.81 15.13
N PRO A 138 -6.60 1.93 16.12
CA PRO A 138 -5.29 1.80 16.73
C PRO A 138 -4.12 1.65 15.75
N LEU A 139 -4.29 0.83 14.72
CA LEU A 139 -3.29 0.68 13.66
C LEU A 139 -3.00 2.02 12.95
N ALA A 140 -4.04 2.75 12.53
CA ALA A 140 -3.89 4.03 11.83
C ALA A 140 -3.20 5.09 12.73
N TYR A 141 -3.57 5.17 14.01
CA TYR A 141 -2.96 6.11 14.94
C TYR A 141 -1.50 5.77 15.26
N ALA A 142 -1.21 4.47 15.40
CA ALA A 142 0.16 4.04 15.60
C ALA A 142 1.03 4.25 14.35
N ALA A 143 0.47 4.10 13.15
CA ALA A 143 1.16 4.42 11.92
C ALA A 143 1.48 5.93 11.84
N SER A 144 0.56 6.81 12.23
CA SER A 144 0.80 8.26 12.31
C SER A 144 1.90 8.61 13.33
N ALA A 145 1.90 7.96 14.51
CA ALA A 145 2.97 8.13 15.50
C ALA A 145 4.31 7.56 15.01
N GLY A 146 4.28 6.41 14.35
CA GLY A 146 5.46 5.75 13.80
C GLY A 146 6.14 6.55 12.68
N ALA A 147 5.38 7.30 11.91
CA ALA A 147 5.92 8.19 10.89
C ALA A 147 6.83 9.28 11.47
N LEU A 148 6.64 9.66 12.72
CA LEU A 148 7.51 10.60 13.44
C LEU A 148 8.78 9.95 14.01
N LEU A 149 9.10 8.70 13.69
CA LEU A 149 10.34 8.07 14.14
C LEU A 149 11.53 8.34 13.22
N THR A 150 11.26 8.72 11.98
CA THR A 150 12.31 8.93 10.96
C THR A 150 11.93 10.08 10.03
N LEU A 151 12.92 10.70 9.43
CA LEU A 151 12.71 11.72 8.40
C LEU A 151 11.88 11.17 7.22
N SER A 152 12.10 9.93 6.81
CA SER A 152 11.43 9.29 5.67
C SER A 152 10.01 8.78 5.96
N GLY A 153 9.56 8.79 7.21
CA GLY A 153 8.26 8.23 7.60
C GLY A 153 7.06 9.01 7.06
N SER A 154 7.23 10.30 6.76
CA SER A 154 6.18 11.15 6.21
C SER A 154 6.73 12.25 5.31
N PRO A 155 6.05 12.61 4.20
CA PRO A 155 6.35 13.83 3.45
C PRO A 155 6.40 15.10 4.30
N VAL A 156 5.59 15.16 5.36
CA VAL A 156 5.55 16.29 6.30
C VAL A 156 6.89 16.49 7.00
N ASN A 157 7.55 15.41 7.44
CA ASN A 157 8.84 15.48 8.10
C ASN A 157 9.90 16.11 7.18
N VAL A 158 9.85 15.76 5.89
CA VAL A 158 10.78 16.27 4.87
C VAL A 158 10.55 17.77 4.63
N ILE A 159 9.28 18.19 4.53
CA ILE A 159 8.91 19.61 4.35
C ILE A 159 9.38 20.43 5.57
N ILE A 160 9.22 19.91 6.78
CA ILE A 160 9.65 20.56 8.01
C ILE A 160 11.18 20.60 8.12
N ASP A 161 11.87 19.56 7.70
CA ASP A 161 13.34 19.52 7.65
C ASP A 161 13.89 20.59 6.71
N GLU A 162 13.32 20.69 5.49
CA GLU A 162 13.71 21.70 4.52
C GLU A 162 13.43 23.11 5.04
N ALA A 163 12.24 23.35 5.59
CA ALA A 163 11.90 24.64 6.19
C ALA A 163 12.85 25.00 7.36
N ALA A 164 13.18 24.04 8.23
CA ALA A 164 14.15 24.28 9.29
C ALA A 164 15.53 24.66 8.71
N GLY A 165 15.98 23.97 7.66
CA GLY A 165 17.22 24.30 6.95
C GLY A 165 17.19 25.72 6.36
N ASP A 166 16.09 26.10 5.72
CA ASP A 166 15.95 27.42 5.07
C ASP A 166 15.91 28.59 6.09
N TYR A 167 15.17 28.43 7.19
CA TYR A 167 14.99 29.51 8.17
C TYR A 167 16.05 29.57 9.27
N THR A 168 16.68 28.43 9.63
CA THR A 168 17.65 28.38 10.75
C THR A 168 19.05 27.97 10.31
N GLY A 169 19.26 27.60 9.05
CA GLY A 169 20.50 27.06 8.52
C GLY A 169 20.79 25.60 8.91
N ASN A 170 19.95 24.99 9.75
CA ASN A 170 20.14 23.63 10.24
C ASN A 170 18.82 22.86 10.16
N GLY A 171 18.75 21.83 9.32
CA GLY A 171 17.65 20.88 9.29
C GLY A 171 17.65 19.92 10.48
N PHE A 172 16.79 18.92 10.42
CA PHE A 172 16.70 17.85 11.43
C PHE A 172 17.47 16.60 10.96
N GLY A 173 18.13 15.92 11.88
CA GLY A 173 18.75 14.63 11.61
C GLY A 173 17.71 13.53 11.36
N PHE A 174 18.11 12.50 10.60
CA PHE A 174 17.20 11.42 10.17
C PHE A 174 16.41 10.78 11.33
N PHE A 175 17.06 10.52 12.46
CA PHE A 175 16.44 9.95 13.67
C PHE A 175 16.06 11.02 14.71
N GLU A 176 16.28 12.28 14.46
CA GLU A 176 15.99 13.35 15.42
C GLU A 176 14.49 13.47 15.71
N PHE A 177 13.67 13.18 14.72
CA PHE A 177 12.22 13.06 14.88
C PHE A 177 11.83 12.00 15.93
N ALA A 178 12.62 10.93 16.11
CA ALA A 178 12.34 9.90 17.10
C ALA A 178 12.39 10.39 18.53
N LEU A 179 13.12 11.49 18.81
CA LEU A 179 13.20 12.06 20.16
C LEU A 179 11.82 12.47 20.68
N ILE A 180 10.97 12.96 19.81
CA ILE A 180 9.57 13.27 20.13
C ILE A 180 8.62 12.15 19.70
N GLY A 181 8.87 11.51 18.57
CA GLY A 181 8.00 10.46 18.00
C GLY A 181 7.90 9.22 18.89
N ALA A 182 9.00 8.78 19.52
CA ALA A 182 8.99 7.60 20.37
C ALA A 182 8.16 7.78 21.66
N PRO A 183 8.28 8.87 22.43
CA PRO A 183 7.37 9.17 23.54
C PRO A 183 5.89 9.25 23.10
N LEU A 184 5.60 9.89 21.97
CA LEU A 184 4.25 10.00 21.43
C LEU A 184 3.68 8.63 21.02
N LEU A 185 4.49 7.77 20.42
CA LEU A 185 4.10 6.39 20.11
C LEU A 185 3.80 5.59 21.38
N VAL A 186 4.67 5.66 22.39
CA VAL A 186 4.47 4.96 23.67
C VAL A 186 3.15 5.37 24.31
N VAL A 187 2.87 6.67 24.38
CA VAL A 187 1.61 7.18 24.93
C VAL A 187 0.41 6.77 24.09
N THR A 188 0.51 6.81 22.77
CA THR A 188 -0.56 6.36 21.86
C THR A 188 -0.90 4.89 22.11
N VAL A 189 0.11 4.03 22.26
CA VAL A 189 -0.08 2.61 22.59
C VAL A 189 -0.69 2.44 23.98
N LEU A 190 -0.16 3.12 25.00
CA LEU A 190 -0.65 3.02 26.38
C LEU A 190 -2.12 3.46 26.50
N VAL A 191 -2.45 4.64 25.97
CA VAL A 191 -3.83 5.17 25.98
C VAL A 191 -4.78 4.20 25.25
N THR A 192 -4.37 3.67 24.12
CA THR A 192 -5.19 2.75 23.34
C THR A 192 -5.38 1.40 24.05
N VAL A 193 -4.35 0.83 24.64
CA VAL A 193 -4.45 -0.44 25.36
C VAL A 193 -5.33 -0.28 26.62
N VAL A 194 -5.18 0.82 27.34
CA VAL A 194 -5.91 1.07 28.61
C VAL A 194 -7.34 1.53 28.35
N LEU A 195 -7.54 2.55 27.51
CA LEU A 195 -8.85 3.19 27.30
C LEU A 195 -9.59 2.74 26.04
N GLY A 196 -8.89 2.13 25.07
CA GLY A 196 -9.51 1.72 23.79
C GLY A 196 -10.73 0.81 23.95
N HIS A 197 -10.79 0.03 25.02
CA HIS A 197 -11.98 -0.82 25.26
C HIS A 197 -13.26 -0.05 25.58
N ARG A 198 -13.15 1.14 26.11
CA ARG A 198 -14.27 2.01 26.44
C ARG A 198 -14.59 3.01 25.33
N LEU A 199 -13.56 3.44 24.60
CA LEU A 199 -13.67 4.55 23.65
C LEU A 199 -13.87 4.09 22.20
N LEU A 200 -13.42 2.87 21.85
CA LEU A 200 -13.62 2.33 20.51
C LEU A 200 -14.95 1.60 20.39
N PRO A 201 -15.73 1.84 19.33
CA PRO A 201 -16.98 1.17 19.09
C PRO A 201 -16.75 -0.30 18.69
N VAL A 202 -17.73 -1.15 18.99
CA VAL A 202 -17.82 -2.48 18.41
C VAL A 202 -18.71 -2.38 17.18
N ARG A 203 -18.13 -2.59 16.02
CA ARG A 203 -18.81 -2.56 14.72
C ARG A 203 -18.62 -3.87 14.00
N GLU A 204 -19.62 -4.30 13.27
CA GLU A 204 -19.53 -5.36 12.27
C GLU A 204 -19.38 -4.70 10.91
N SER A 205 -18.32 -5.08 10.20
CA SER A 205 -18.11 -4.60 8.84
C SER A 205 -18.85 -5.48 7.85
N THR A 206 -19.58 -4.85 6.94
CA THR A 206 -20.22 -5.51 5.79
C THR A 206 -19.26 -5.69 4.61
N SER A 207 -18.13 -4.96 4.60
CA SER A 207 -17.11 -4.98 3.55
C SER A 207 -15.75 -5.29 4.16
N LEU A 208 -15.56 -6.54 4.61
CA LEU A 208 -14.22 -6.97 5.01
C LEU A 208 -13.39 -7.23 3.77
N PRO A 209 -12.11 -6.81 3.74
CA PRO A 209 -11.19 -7.23 2.69
C PRO A 209 -11.20 -8.75 2.60
N ALA A 210 -11.23 -9.27 1.40
CA ALA A 210 -11.11 -10.71 1.19
C ALA A 210 -9.78 -11.19 1.79
N ASP A 211 -9.84 -12.22 2.63
CA ASP A 211 -8.62 -12.83 3.19
C ASP A 211 -8.08 -13.84 2.18
N PHE A 212 -7.22 -13.36 1.30
CA PHE A 212 -6.60 -14.19 0.26
C PHE A 212 -5.54 -15.16 0.80
N ARG A 213 -5.22 -15.17 2.11
CA ARG A 213 -4.32 -16.18 2.67
C ARG A 213 -4.92 -17.58 2.64
N ASN A 214 -6.25 -17.69 2.78
CA ASN A 214 -6.99 -18.93 2.62
C ASN A 214 -7.65 -19.03 1.23
N TYR A 215 -7.35 -18.09 0.34
CA TYR A 215 -7.93 -18.04 -1.00
C TYR A 215 -7.71 -19.34 -1.76
N VAL A 216 -6.49 -19.88 -1.71
CA VAL A 216 -6.18 -21.18 -2.34
C VAL A 216 -7.03 -22.28 -1.75
N GLY A 217 -7.16 -22.36 -0.42
CA GLY A 217 -8.02 -23.34 0.24
C GLY A 217 -9.47 -23.20 -0.19
N THR A 218 -9.99 -21.97 -0.18
CA THR A 218 -11.37 -21.69 -0.61
C THR A 218 -11.60 -22.05 -2.07
N ILE A 219 -10.64 -21.76 -2.96
CA ILE A 219 -10.71 -22.13 -4.37
C ILE A 219 -10.60 -23.65 -4.56
N VAL A 220 -9.66 -24.29 -3.86
CA VAL A 220 -9.52 -25.75 -3.91
C VAL A 220 -10.83 -26.41 -3.49
N ASP A 221 -11.43 -25.98 -2.38
CA ASP A 221 -12.71 -26.49 -1.90
C ASP A 221 -13.87 -26.15 -2.86
N HIS A 222 -13.92 -24.92 -3.37
CA HIS A 222 -15.01 -24.44 -4.23
C HIS A 222 -14.98 -25.10 -5.61
N TYR A 223 -13.79 -25.34 -6.16
CA TYR A 223 -13.59 -25.92 -7.47
C TYR A 223 -13.33 -27.43 -7.42
N GLY A 224 -13.33 -28.05 -6.24
CA GLY A 224 -13.12 -29.50 -6.08
C GLY A 224 -11.77 -29.95 -6.63
N LEU A 225 -10.72 -29.16 -6.45
CA LEU A 225 -9.38 -29.45 -7.00
C LEU A 225 -8.64 -30.57 -6.25
N ASP A 226 -9.37 -31.40 -5.51
CA ASP A 226 -8.82 -32.55 -4.76
C ASP A 226 -8.21 -33.61 -5.69
N GLN A 227 -8.71 -33.70 -6.92
CA GLN A 227 -8.15 -34.57 -7.95
C GLN A 227 -7.21 -33.74 -8.83
N LEU A 228 -5.92 -33.98 -8.68
CA LEU A 228 -4.90 -33.31 -9.50
C LEU A 228 -4.99 -33.78 -10.95
N VAL A 229 -4.91 -32.83 -11.87
CA VAL A 229 -4.79 -33.10 -13.30
C VAL A 229 -3.32 -33.16 -13.67
N TYR A 230 -2.94 -34.18 -14.42
CA TYR A 230 -1.57 -34.46 -14.88
C TYR A 230 -1.51 -34.50 -16.39
N ARG A 231 -0.42 -34.00 -16.92
CA ARG A 231 -0.09 -34.05 -18.33
C ARG A 231 1.07 -35.02 -18.55
N LEU A 232 0.87 -36.01 -19.34
CA LEU A 232 1.83 -37.08 -19.64
C LEU A 232 2.25 -36.98 -21.10
N ARG A 233 3.50 -36.57 -21.35
CA ARG A 233 4.06 -36.46 -22.68
C ARG A 233 4.62 -37.79 -23.15
N VAL A 234 4.28 -38.18 -24.39
CA VAL A 234 4.86 -39.33 -25.07
C VAL A 234 6.21 -38.93 -25.66
N GLU A 235 7.28 -39.57 -25.24
CA GLU A 235 8.62 -39.30 -25.79
C GLU A 235 8.98 -40.21 -26.96
N ALA A 236 9.90 -39.75 -27.80
CA ALA A 236 10.44 -40.54 -28.89
C ALA A 236 11.02 -41.87 -28.38
N GLY A 237 10.53 -43.00 -28.92
CA GLY A 237 10.95 -44.32 -28.45
C GLY A 237 10.19 -44.87 -27.26
N SER A 238 9.18 -44.16 -26.74
CA SER A 238 8.26 -44.69 -25.74
C SER A 238 7.50 -45.92 -26.26
N ALA A 239 7.26 -46.88 -25.35
CA ALA A 239 6.41 -48.04 -25.64
C ALA A 239 4.94 -47.67 -25.94
N SER A 240 4.59 -46.41 -25.73
CA SER A 240 3.24 -45.86 -25.99
C SER A 240 3.03 -45.39 -27.43
N VAL A 241 4.09 -45.15 -28.20
CA VAL A 241 3.99 -44.76 -29.62
C VAL A 241 3.31 -45.85 -30.44
N GLY A 242 2.32 -45.47 -31.24
CA GLY A 242 1.51 -46.39 -32.04
C GLY A 242 0.41 -47.13 -31.27
N ARG A 243 0.26 -46.87 -29.96
CA ARG A 243 -0.86 -47.39 -29.15
C ARG A 243 -1.93 -46.33 -28.99
N SER A 244 -3.19 -46.74 -28.81
CA SER A 244 -4.24 -45.78 -28.48
C SER A 244 -4.15 -45.34 -27.04
N THR A 245 -4.59 -44.12 -26.75
CA THR A 245 -4.61 -43.55 -25.37
C THR A 245 -5.35 -44.50 -24.43
N ARG A 246 -6.46 -45.09 -24.88
CA ARG A 246 -7.24 -46.06 -24.10
C ARG A 246 -6.44 -47.31 -23.74
N GLN A 247 -5.56 -47.77 -24.64
CA GLN A 247 -4.68 -48.93 -24.37
C GLN A 247 -3.54 -48.58 -23.41
N VAL A 248 -3.07 -47.31 -23.39
CA VAL A 248 -2.01 -46.84 -22.51
C VAL A 248 -2.55 -46.57 -21.12
N VAL A 249 -3.66 -45.88 -20.97
CA VAL A 249 -4.30 -45.59 -19.67
C VAL A 249 -4.94 -46.86 -19.08
N GLY A 250 -5.48 -47.76 -19.93
CA GLY A 250 -6.03 -49.04 -19.52
C GLY A 250 -7.10 -48.95 -18.44
N ASP A 251 -7.08 -49.94 -17.52
CA ASP A 251 -7.97 -49.99 -16.35
C ASP A 251 -7.39 -49.23 -15.13
N ALA A 252 -6.39 -48.37 -15.31
CA ALA A 252 -5.89 -47.55 -14.25
C ALA A 252 -7.02 -46.72 -13.63
N ALA A 253 -7.04 -46.56 -12.30
CA ALA A 253 -8.04 -45.76 -11.60
C ALA A 253 -7.81 -44.24 -11.86
N LEU A 254 -7.75 -43.88 -13.14
CA LEU A 254 -7.53 -42.56 -13.69
C LEU A 254 -8.66 -42.17 -14.62
N THR A 255 -9.07 -40.94 -14.60
CA THR A 255 -10.00 -40.37 -15.55
C THR A 255 -9.23 -39.74 -16.71
N LEU A 256 -9.36 -40.29 -17.94
CA LEU A 256 -8.85 -39.65 -19.12
C LEU A 256 -9.68 -38.40 -19.44
N ILE A 257 -9.01 -37.25 -19.56
CA ILE A 257 -9.65 -35.99 -19.89
C ILE A 257 -9.55 -35.68 -21.37
N ALA A 258 -8.34 -35.75 -21.92
CA ALA A 258 -8.08 -35.43 -23.32
C ALA A 258 -6.75 -36.04 -23.78
N THR A 259 -6.62 -36.21 -25.10
CA THR A 259 -5.37 -36.50 -25.80
C THR A 259 -5.08 -35.34 -26.75
N GLU A 260 -3.96 -34.67 -26.57
CA GLU A 260 -3.53 -33.56 -27.42
C GLU A 260 -2.54 -34.07 -28.46
N GLN A 261 -2.86 -33.87 -29.74
CA GLN A 261 -1.97 -34.12 -30.88
C GLN A 261 -1.64 -32.78 -31.55
N GLY A 262 -0.56 -32.16 -31.08
CA GLY A 262 -0.25 -30.78 -31.40
C GLY A 262 -1.38 -29.82 -30.92
N PRO A 263 -1.97 -28.99 -31.81
CA PRO A 263 -3.04 -28.06 -31.46
C PRO A 263 -4.46 -28.70 -31.43
N ARG A 264 -4.60 -29.98 -31.67
CA ARG A 264 -5.89 -30.68 -31.79
C ARG A 264 -6.10 -31.63 -30.62
N VAL A 265 -7.34 -31.73 -30.17
CA VAL A 265 -7.79 -32.78 -29.24
C VAL A 265 -8.19 -33.99 -30.09
N ALA A 266 -7.51 -35.12 -29.85
CA ALA A 266 -7.76 -36.37 -30.59
C ALA A 266 -8.76 -37.24 -29.81
N ASP A 267 -9.40 -38.17 -30.55
CA ASP A 267 -10.25 -39.18 -29.94
C ASP A 267 -9.42 -40.19 -29.13
N ASP A 268 -10.03 -40.81 -28.10
CA ASP A 268 -9.38 -41.79 -27.21
C ASP A 268 -8.79 -43.02 -27.90
N VAL A 269 -9.24 -43.31 -29.13
CA VAL A 269 -8.79 -44.42 -29.99
C VAL A 269 -7.70 -44.01 -30.98
N ALA A 270 -7.35 -42.72 -31.07
CA ALA A 270 -6.26 -42.26 -31.93
C ALA A 270 -4.92 -42.85 -31.48
N GLU A 271 -4.07 -43.23 -32.44
CA GLU A 271 -2.71 -43.71 -32.16
C GLU A 271 -1.83 -42.54 -31.69
N LEU A 272 -1.11 -42.76 -30.59
CA LEU A 272 -0.20 -41.80 -30.01
C LEU A 272 1.08 -41.69 -30.83
N GLY A 273 1.43 -40.47 -31.15
CA GLY A 273 2.70 -40.10 -31.78
C GLY A 273 3.72 -39.57 -30.78
N ASP A 274 4.94 -39.33 -31.26
CA ASP A 274 5.97 -38.63 -30.52
C ASP A 274 5.54 -37.16 -30.27
N GLY A 275 5.68 -36.70 -29.01
CA GLY A 275 5.29 -35.37 -28.59
C GLY A 275 3.82 -35.20 -28.19
N ASP A 276 2.96 -36.21 -28.43
CA ASP A 276 1.57 -36.17 -27.98
C ASP A 276 1.46 -36.13 -26.46
N VAL A 277 0.39 -35.52 -25.96
CA VAL A 277 0.17 -35.35 -24.52
C VAL A 277 -1.15 -35.96 -24.09
N ILE A 278 -1.09 -36.87 -23.13
CA ILE A 278 -2.25 -37.49 -22.48
C ILE A 278 -2.56 -36.69 -21.20
N VAL A 279 -3.77 -36.17 -21.09
CA VAL A 279 -4.23 -35.43 -19.90
C VAL A 279 -5.14 -36.32 -19.08
N VAL A 280 -4.73 -36.61 -17.84
CA VAL A 280 -5.45 -37.50 -16.90
C VAL A 280 -5.68 -36.84 -15.56
N SER A 281 -6.75 -37.25 -14.86
CA SER A 281 -7.03 -36.87 -13.49
C SER A 281 -7.06 -38.10 -12.58
N GLY A 282 -6.45 -37.99 -11.40
CA GLY A 282 -6.45 -39.05 -10.39
C GLY A 282 -5.34 -38.96 -9.36
N PRO A 283 -5.17 -40.02 -8.52
CA PRO A 283 -4.14 -40.06 -7.50
C PRO A 283 -2.72 -40.06 -8.07
N GLY A 284 -1.83 -39.18 -7.55
CA GLY A 284 -0.48 -38.99 -8.07
C GLY A 284 0.36 -40.29 -8.11
N ALA A 285 0.22 -41.14 -7.11
CA ALA A 285 0.94 -42.44 -7.08
C ALA A 285 0.59 -43.35 -8.26
N ILE A 286 -0.69 -43.33 -8.72
CA ILE A 286 -1.14 -44.12 -9.86
C ILE A 286 -0.60 -43.50 -11.16
N VAL A 287 -0.61 -42.16 -11.26
CA VAL A 287 -0.06 -41.42 -12.40
C VAL A 287 1.44 -41.67 -12.55
N GLU A 288 2.20 -41.66 -11.45
CA GLU A 288 3.63 -41.96 -11.45
C GLU A 288 3.94 -43.41 -11.83
N SER A 289 3.07 -44.36 -11.43
CA SER A 289 3.19 -45.75 -11.87
C SER A 289 2.96 -45.89 -13.38
N LEU A 290 1.87 -45.31 -13.87
CA LEU A 290 1.54 -45.29 -15.29
C LEU A 290 2.66 -44.63 -16.12
N ALA A 291 3.18 -43.49 -15.68
CA ALA A 291 4.25 -42.78 -16.37
C ALA A 291 5.52 -43.63 -16.51
N ARG A 292 5.89 -44.37 -15.45
CA ARG A 292 7.04 -45.30 -15.50
C ARG A 292 6.79 -46.51 -16.39
N GLU A 293 5.63 -47.13 -16.27
CA GLU A 293 5.28 -48.34 -17.02
C GLU A 293 5.14 -48.08 -18.54
N ALA A 294 4.56 -46.93 -18.86
CA ALA A 294 4.31 -46.55 -20.26
C ALA A 294 5.44 -45.67 -20.86
N SER A 295 6.53 -45.43 -20.13
CA SER A 295 7.64 -44.56 -20.53
C SER A 295 7.16 -43.17 -20.98
N LEU A 296 6.34 -42.54 -20.14
CA LEU A 296 5.80 -41.19 -20.32
C LEU A 296 6.50 -40.22 -19.41
N THR A 297 6.68 -38.99 -19.85
CA THR A 297 7.21 -37.91 -19.02
C THR A 297 6.06 -37.08 -18.45
N ILE A 298 6.03 -36.92 -17.10
CA ILE A 298 5.09 -36.02 -16.46
C ILE A 298 5.56 -34.57 -16.70
N GLU A 299 4.77 -33.79 -17.42
CA GLU A 299 5.06 -32.38 -17.64
C GLU A 299 4.88 -31.60 -16.35
N ASP A 300 5.90 -30.82 -16.00
CA ASP A 300 5.82 -29.86 -14.88
C ASP A 300 5.25 -28.54 -15.37
N VAL A 301 3.96 -28.52 -15.66
CA VAL A 301 3.28 -27.29 -16.07
C VAL A 301 3.05 -26.43 -14.83
N ALA A 302 3.65 -25.26 -14.83
CA ALA A 302 3.56 -24.25 -13.76
C ALA A 302 4.22 -24.64 -12.42
N GLY A 303 5.30 -25.45 -12.44
CA GLY A 303 6.14 -25.71 -11.24
C GLY A 303 5.44 -26.57 -10.18
N ARG A 304 4.52 -27.46 -10.56
CA ARG A 304 3.76 -28.30 -9.63
C ARG A 304 4.54 -29.54 -9.14
N ARG A 305 5.66 -29.90 -9.76
CA ARG A 305 6.55 -30.97 -9.25
C ARG A 305 7.17 -30.55 -7.92
N GLY A 306 6.83 -31.26 -6.86
CA GLY A 306 7.37 -31.03 -5.51
C GLY A 306 6.47 -30.20 -4.58
N GLY A 307 5.13 -30.20 -4.76
CA GLY A 307 4.19 -29.47 -3.88
C GLY A 307 4.17 -27.97 -4.17
N GLY A 308 4.40 -27.56 -5.42
CA GLY A 308 4.38 -26.17 -5.87
C GLY A 308 3.06 -25.49 -5.51
N ARG A 309 3.14 -24.35 -4.86
CA ARG A 309 1.97 -23.57 -4.44
C ARG A 309 1.21 -23.11 -5.67
N LEU A 310 -0.10 -23.38 -5.73
CA LEU A 310 -1.02 -22.85 -6.74
C LEU A 310 -0.98 -21.31 -6.79
N LEU A 311 -0.54 -20.70 -5.74
CA LEU A 311 -0.37 -19.27 -5.61
C LEU A 311 1.05 -18.96 -5.10
N GLY A 312 1.78 -18.22 -5.88
CA GLY A 312 3.14 -17.79 -5.60
C GLY A 312 3.37 -16.36 -6.10
N ARG A 313 4.63 -15.94 -6.06
CA ARG A 313 5.00 -14.60 -6.51
C ARG A 313 5.05 -14.49 -8.03
N ASP A 314 5.49 -15.56 -8.69
CA ASP A 314 5.69 -15.59 -10.14
C ASP A 314 4.48 -16.21 -10.85
N VAL A 315 3.70 -17.03 -10.13
CA VAL A 315 2.54 -17.76 -10.65
C VAL A 315 1.33 -17.56 -9.75
N GLY A 316 0.16 -17.56 -10.35
CA GLY A 316 -1.10 -17.37 -9.65
C GLY A 316 -2.24 -18.14 -10.28
N ILE A 317 -3.40 -17.96 -9.66
CA ILE A 317 -4.68 -18.45 -10.17
C ILE A 317 -5.61 -17.25 -10.35
N SER A 318 -6.46 -17.34 -11.37
CA SER A 318 -7.49 -16.33 -11.60
C SER A 318 -8.75 -16.97 -12.15
N GLU A 319 -9.89 -16.41 -11.80
CA GLU A 319 -11.19 -16.78 -12.32
C GLU A 319 -11.52 -15.90 -13.52
N VAL A 320 -11.84 -16.56 -14.64
CA VAL A 320 -12.09 -15.90 -15.93
C VAL A 320 -13.47 -16.31 -16.43
N VAL A 321 -14.32 -15.32 -16.71
CA VAL A 321 -15.68 -15.54 -17.24
C VAL A 321 -15.71 -15.24 -18.74
N VAL A 322 -16.36 -16.10 -19.50
CA VAL A 322 -16.61 -15.92 -20.93
C VAL A 322 -17.81 -14.97 -21.10
N PRO A 323 -17.60 -13.70 -21.55
CA PRO A 323 -18.68 -12.77 -21.72
C PRO A 323 -19.51 -13.06 -22.99
N PRO A 324 -20.73 -12.49 -23.09
CA PRO A 324 -21.50 -12.53 -24.33
C PRO A 324 -20.69 -11.97 -25.51
N ARG A 325 -20.76 -12.63 -26.66
CA ARG A 325 -20.01 -12.27 -27.89
C ARG A 325 -18.49 -12.46 -27.81
N SER A 326 -17.98 -13.21 -26.84
CA SER A 326 -16.57 -13.60 -26.81
C SER A 326 -16.21 -14.49 -27.97
N GLU A 327 -15.03 -14.31 -28.56
CA GLU A 327 -14.46 -15.21 -29.57
C GLU A 327 -14.15 -16.62 -29.03
N TRP A 328 -14.17 -16.79 -27.70
CA TRP A 328 -13.98 -18.09 -27.07
C TRP A 328 -15.23 -18.97 -27.08
N ILE A 329 -16.40 -18.40 -27.39
CA ILE A 329 -17.64 -19.20 -27.53
C ILE A 329 -17.50 -20.18 -28.72
N GLY A 330 -17.78 -21.45 -28.45
CA GLY A 330 -17.65 -22.53 -29.43
C GLY A 330 -16.23 -23.13 -29.50
N THR A 331 -15.23 -22.58 -28.81
CA THR A 331 -13.90 -23.20 -28.73
C THR A 331 -13.91 -24.33 -27.69
N GLN A 332 -13.10 -25.37 -27.95
CA GLN A 332 -12.95 -26.50 -27.03
C GLN A 332 -12.03 -26.14 -25.88
N ALA A 333 -12.43 -26.48 -24.64
CA ALA A 333 -11.62 -26.35 -23.44
C ALA A 333 -11.83 -27.55 -22.51
N PHE A 334 -10.83 -27.85 -21.70
CA PHE A 334 -10.88 -28.95 -20.72
C PHE A 334 -9.90 -28.68 -19.55
N PRO A 335 -10.17 -29.22 -18.37
CA PRO A 335 -9.23 -29.17 -17.26
C PRO A 335 -7.89 -29.84 -17.64
N GLY A 336 -6.78 -29.16 -17.42
CA GLY A 336 -5.44 -29.60 -17.82
C GLY A 336 -4.98 -29.07 -19.19
N MET A 337 -5.83 -28.38 -19.94
CA MET A 337 -5.44 -27.70 -21.18
C MET A 337 -4.46 -26.55 -20.86
N VAL A 338 -3.37 -26.52 -21.64
CA VAL A 338 -2.49 -25.35 -21.70
C VAL A 338 -2.92 -24.52 -22.89
N ARG A 339 -3.34 -23.30 -22.64
CA ARG A 339 -3.82 -22.41 -23.71
C ARG A 339 -2.68 -21.99 -24.63
N PRO A 340 -2.85 -22.11 -25.97
CA PRO A 340 -1.78 -21.79 -26.92
C PRO A 340 -1.38 -20.30 -26.89
N ASP A 341 -2.35 -19.40 -26.66
CA ASP A 341 -2.17 -17.97 -26.80
C ASP A 341 -1.36 -17.34 -25.63
N ASP A 342 -1.54 -17.86 -24.42
CA ASP A 342 -1.02 -17.23 -23.19
C ASP A 342 -0.27 -18.22 -22.28
N GLY A 343 -0.27 -19.51 -22.61
CA GLY A 343 0.39 -20.55 -21.81
C GLY A 343 -0.25 -20.82 -20.45
N LEU A 344 -1.46 -20.33 -20.21
CA LEU A 344 -2.18 -20.55 -18.96
C LEU A 344 -2.79 -21.95 -18.91
N LEU A 345 -2.65 -22.60 -17.76
CA LEU A 345 -3.22 -23.91 -17.49
C LEU A 345 -4.66 -23.75 -16.99
N VAL A 346 -5.63 -24.38 -17.66
CA VAL A 346 -7.02 -24.46 -17.20
C VAL A 346 -7.11 -25.50 -16.10
N LEU A 347 -7.50 -25.10 -14.89
CA LEU A 347 -7.63 -25.99 -13.73
C LEU A 347 -9.02 -26.62 -13.63
N SER A 348 -10.07 -25.84 -13.89
CA SER A 348 -11.48 -26.27 -13.83
C SER A 348 -12.34 -25.37 -14.71
N ILE A 349 -13.45 -25.90 -15.18
CA ILE A 349 -14.48 -25.18 -15.95
C ILE A 349 -15.81 -25.35 -15.24
N ARG A 350 -16.54 -24.25 -15.04
CA ARG A 350 -17.87 -24.27 -14.44
C ARG A 350 -18.89 -23.63 -15.36
N ARG A 351 -20.06 -24.24 -15.41
CA ARG A 351 -21.22 -23.75 -16.15
C ARG A 351 -22.38 -23.56 -15.20
N ARG A 352 -22.94 -22.33 -15.11
CA ARG A 352 -24.02 -22.00 -14.16
C ARG A 352 -23.70 -22.45 -12.73
N ASN A 353 -22.48 -22.18 -12.29
CA ASN A 353 -21.95 -22.52 -10.96
C ASN A 353 -21.85 -24.04 -10.66
N LYS A 354 -21.92 -24.92 -11.65
CA LYS A 354 -21.68 -26.37 -11.51
C LYS A 354 -20.41 -26.75 -12.27
N ASP A 355 -19.59 -27.60 -11.64
CA ASP A 355 -18.42 -28.17 -12.31
C ASP A 355 -18.88 -29.00 -13.51
N VAL A 356 -18.23 -28.78 -14.65
CA VAL A 356 -18.48 -29.51 -15.90
C VAL A 356 -17.82 -30.90 -15.89
N GLY A 357 -16.88 -31.09 -14.95
CA GLY A 357 -16.12 -32.34 -14.78
C GLY A 357 -14.93 -32.44 -15.73
N ALA A 358 -14.20 -33.54 -15.57
CA ALA A 358 -12.97 -33.83 -16.30
C ALA A 358 -13.29 -34.31 -17.72
N ARG A 359 -13.72 -33.42 -18.60
CA ARG A 359 -14.06 -33.70 -20.01
C ARG A 359 -13.84 -32.49 -20.91
N VAL A 360 -13.69 -32.72 -22.21
CA VAL A 360 -13.68 -31.67 -23.23
C VAL A 360 -15.08 -31.08 -23.38
N VAL A 361 -15.18 -29.75 -23.37
CA VAL A 361 -16.43 -29.02 -23.55
C VAL A 361 -16.24 -27.87 -24.52
N GLU A 362 -17.28 -27.54 -25.27
CA GLU A 362 -17.35 -26.27 -25.99
C GLU A 362 -17.76 -25.16 -25.06
N LEU A 363 -16.97 -24.08 -25.03
CA LEU A 363 -17.23 -22.91 -24.17
C LEU A 363 -18.50 -22.18 -24.62
N THR A 364 -19.30 -21.77 -23.67
CA THR A 364 -20.51 -20.96 -23.87
C THR A 364 -20.45 -19.70 -23.05
N GLU A 365 -21.29 -18.70 -23.36
CA GLU A 365 -21.37 -17.49 -22.55
C GLU A 365 -21.73 -17.83 -21.09
N GLY A 366 -21.09 -17.12 -20.16
CA GLY A 366 -21.26 -17.33 -18.72
C GLY A 366 -20.49 -18.54 -18.17
N ASP A 367 -19.74 -19.27 -18.99
CA ASP A 367 -18.81 -20.27 -18.46
C ASP A 367 -17.69 -19.59 -17.71
N THR A 368 -17.32 -20.15 -16.57
CA THR A 368 -16.24 -19.68 -15.74
C THR A 368 -15.10 -20.67 -15.76
N MET A 369 -13.90 -20.22 -16.07
CA MET A 369 -12.69 -21.03 -16.05
C MET A 369 -11.77 -20.56 -14.92
N LEU A 370 -11.22 -21.51 -14.21
CA LEU A 370 -10.12 -21.26 -13.29
C LEU A 370 -8.81 -21.52 -14.02
N VAL A 371 -7.99 -20.48 -14.17
CA VAL A 371 -6.71 -20.56 -14.88
C VAL A 371 -5.55 -20.37 -13.93
N HIS A 372 -4.42 -21.00 -14.22
CA HIS A 372 -3.18 -20.95 -13.45
C HIS A 372 -1.99 -20.68 -14.38
N GLY A 373 -1.08 -19.81 -13.96
CA GLY A 373 0.13 -19.52 -14.71
C GLY A 373 0.85 -18.27 -14.23
N PRO A 374 1.82 -17.76 -15.02
CA PRO A 374 2.54 -16.53 -14.68
C PRO A 374 1.59 -15.34 -14.54
N TRP A 375 1.83 -14.51 -13.53
CA TRP A 375 1.03 -13.29 -13.32
C TRP A 375 1.00 -12.37 -14.54
N THR A 376 2.11 -12.30 -15.30
CA THR A 376 2.17 -11.52 -16.54
C THR A 376 1.17 -11.96 -17.58
N ALA A 377 0.91 -13.26 -17.68
CA ALA A 377 -0.09 -13.81 -18.59
C ALA A 377 -1.52 -13.58 -18.06
N ILE A 378 -1.72 -13.67 -16.72
CA ILE A 378 -3.01 -13.36 -16.08
C ILE A 378 -3.34 -11.87 -16.20
N ASP A 379 -2.36 -10.98 -16.03
CA ASP A 379 -2.53 -9.54 -16.19
C ASP A 379 -2.87 -9.18 -17.65
N ALA A 380 -2.23 -9.84 -18.62
CA ALA A 380 -2.56 -9.66 -20.04
C ALA A 380 -4.00 -10.08 -20.37
N LEU A 381 -4.53 -11.11 -19.68
CA LEU A 381 -5.95 -11.50 -19.80
C LEU A 381 -6.91 -10.45 -19.23
N ALA A 382 -6.49 -9.69 -18.20
CA ALA A 382 -7.34 -8.64 -17.64
C ALA A 382 -7.55 -7.47 -18.62
N ASP A 383 -6.58 -7.23 -19.51
CA ASP A 383 -6.66 -6.24 -20.58
C ASP A 383 -7.37 -6.79 -21.86
N ASP A 384 -7.63 -8.09 -21.91
CA ASP A 384 -8.27 -8.74 -23.07
C ASP A 384 -9.79 -8.59 -23.01
N ARG A 385 -10.37 -7.93 -24.01
CA ARG A 385 -11.83 -7.75 -24.14
C ARG A 385 -12.62 -9.04 -24.39
N ARG A 386 -11.93 -10.13 -24.70
CA ARG A 386 -12.55 -11.44 -24.98
C ARG A 386 -12.99 -12.16 -23.71
N VAL A 387 -12.52 -11.71 -22.54
CA VAL A 387 -12.81 -12.33 -21.24
C VAL A 387 -13.02 -11.28 -20.15
N LEU A 388 -13.66 -11.70 -19.06
CA LEU A 388 -13.78 -10.89 -17.84
C LEU A 388 -13.02 -11.60 -16.71
N VAL A 389 -11.98 -10.95 -16.21
CA VAL A 389 -11.25 -11.42 -15.04
C VAL A 389 -12.00 -10.93 -13.80
N VAL A 390 -12.38 -11.85 -12.91
CA VAL A 390 -13.27 -11.55 -11.77
C VAL A 390 -12.53 -10.83 -10.65
N GLU A 391 -11.23 -11.05 -10.48
CA GLU A 391 -10.43 -10.48 -9.39
C GLU A 391 -9.16 -9.81 -9.90
N SER A 392 -8.77 -8.69 -9.25
CA SER A 392 -7.51 -8.04 -9.57
C SER A 392 -6.34 -8.94 -9.09
N SER A 393 -5.56 -9.44 -10.03
CA SER A 393 -4.35 -10.24 -9.82
C SER A 393 -3.39 -9.59 -8.82
N GLU A 394 -3.35 -8.26 -8.79
CA GLU A 394 -2.44 -7.48 -7.95
C GLU A 394 -2.74 -7.61 -6.45
N GLN A 395 -4.01 -7.60 -6.04
CA GLN A 395 -4.39 -7.73 -4.62
C GLN A 395 -4.09 -9.15 -4.09
N VAL A 396 -4.38 -10.16 -4.89
CA VAL A 396 -4.08 -11.56 -4.55
C VAL A 396 -2.57 -11.77 -4.43
N ARG A 397 -1.79 -11.24 -5.38
CA ARG A 397 -0.33 -11.33 -5.40
C ARG A 397 0.31 -10.65 -4.19
N ARG A 398 -0.15 -9.44 -3.81
CA ARG A 398 0.38 -8.69 -2.66
C ARG A 398 0.17 -9.43 -1.33
N GLN A 399 -0.94 -10.14 -1.16
CA GLN A 399 -1.26 -10.85 0.09
C GLN A 399 -0.68 -12.27 0.17
N ALA A 400 -0.57 -12.96 -0.96
CA ALA A 400 -0.13 -14.36 -1.01
C ALA A 400 1.38 -14.53 -1.11
N ALA A 401 2.11 -13.50 -1.53
CA ALA A 401 3.55 -13.54 -1.71
C ALA A 401 4.29 -13.53 -0.36
N GLY A 402 4.98 -14.61 -0.03
CA GLY A 402 6.01 -14.63 1.00
C GLY A 402 7.23 -13.77 0.60
N LEU A 403 8.32 -13.84 1.39
CA LEU A 403 9.59 -13.17 1.08
C LEU A 403 10.07 -13.52 -0.33
N GLY A 404 10.20 -12.50 -1.17
CA GLY A 404 10.65 -12.66 -2.54
C GLY A 404 12.16 -12.81 -2.67
N ARG A 405 12.63 -13.35 -3.80
CA ARG A 405 14.08 -13.41 -4.12
C ARG A 405 14.75 -12.03 -4.15
N THR A 406 13.98 -10.97 -4.33
CA THR A 406 14.45 -9.58 -4.34
C THR A 406 14.47 -8.93 -2.95
N ALA A 407 13.87 -9.56 -1.93
CA ALA A 407 13.79 -9.02 -0.57
C ALA A 407 15.15 -8.65 0.05
N PRO A 408 16.21 -9.50 -0.04
CA PRO A 408 17.51 -9.11 0.51
C PRO A 408 18.10 -7.89 -0.20
N ARG A 409 17.88 -7.74 -1.52
CA ARG A 409 18.34 -6.56 -2.26
C ARG A 409 17.59 -5.30 -1.82
N ALA A 410 16.27 -5.36 -1.69
CA ALA A 410 15.46 -4.25 -1.20
C ALA A 410 15.87 -3.84 0.23
N ALA A 411 16.10 -4.82 1.12
CA ALA A 411 16.56 -4.56 2.48
C ALA A 411 17.94 -3.89 2.51
N VAL A 412 18.90 -4.35 1.71
CA VAL A 412 20.23 -3.74 1.62
C VAL A 412 20.15 -2.32 1.10
N ILE A 413 19.35 -2.06 0.06
CA ILE A 413 19.17 -0.71 -0.48
C ILE A 413 18.54 0.22 0.57
N LEU A 414 17.51 -0.25 1.29
CA LEU A 414 16.91 0.53 2.37
C LEU A 414 17.92 0.86 3.46
N VAL A 415 18.68 -0.13 3.94
CA VAL A 415 19.69 0.07 4.99
C VAL A 415 20.76 1.04 4.50
N ALA A 416 21.24 0.91 3.25
CA ALA A 416 22.21 1.84 2.66
C ALA A 416 21.65 3.27 2.60
N MET A 417 20.39 3.46 2.18
CA MET A 417 19.72 4.76 2.18
C MET A 417 19.67 5.35 3.60
N ILE A 418 19.23 4.55 4.59
CA ILE A 418 19.17 4.99 5.98
C ILE A 418 20.55 5.41 6.49
N VAL A 419 21.60 4.65 6.20
CA VAL A 419 22.96 4.99 6.59
C VAL A 419 23.42 6.30 5.94
N LEU A 420 23.16 6.49 4.64
CA LEU A 420 23.49 7.76 3.96
C LEU A 420 22.75 8.96 4.57
N LEU A 421 21.45 8.79 4.88
CA LEU A 421 20.63 9.84 5.51
C LEU A 421 21.08 10.12 6.97
N ALA A 422 21.39 9.06 7.74
CA ALA A 422 21.79 9.20 9.14
C ALA A 422 23.20 9.79 9.29
N THR A 423 24.09 9.53 8.35
CA THR A 423 25.49 10.05 8.38
C THR A 423 25.62 11.45 7.76
N GLY A 424 24.63 11.90 6.99
CA GLY A 424 24.66 13.21 6.32
C GLY A 424 25.76 13.36 5.27
N VAL A 425 26.38 12.25 4.81
CA VAL A 425 27.47 12.26 3.81
C VAL A 425 27.02 12.86 2.48
N VAL A 426 25.75 12.70 2.15
CA VAL A 426 25.12 13.27 0.95
C VAL A 426 23.82 13.96 1.31
N PRO A 427 23.37 14.97 0.54
CA PRO A 427 22.05 15.57 0.74
C PRO A 427 20.93 14.51 0.69
N PRO A 428 19.83 14.69 1.45
CA PRO A 428 18.74 13.71 1.52
C PRO A 428 18.17 13.34 0.15
N VAL A 429 18.00 14.31 -0.75
CA VAL A 429 17.50 14.06 -2.10
C VAL A 429 18.40 13.11 -2.89
N VAL A 430 19.72 13.23 -2.74
CA VAL A 430 20.70 12.38 -3.42
C VAL A 430 20.62 10.94 -2.88
N ALA A 431 20.55 10.78 -1.54
CA ALA A 431 20.39 9.46 -0.92
C ALA A 431 19.10 8.76 -1.39
N GLY A 432 17.98 9.50 -1.42
CA GLY A 432 16.70 9.00 -1.91
C GLY A 432 16.75 8.57 -3.38
N LEU A 433 17.27 9.43 -4.26
CA LEU A 433 17.38 9.14 -5.69
C LEU A 433 18.30 7.95 -5.97
N LEU A 434 19.45 7.85 -5.28
CA LEU A 434 20.34 6.69 -5.38
C LEU A 434 19.61 5.39 -5.01
N ALA A 435 18.84 5.41 -3.92
CA ALA A 435 18.05 4.25 -3.48
C ALA A 435 16.96 3.89 -4.51
N ALA A 436 16.22 4.87 -5.02
CA ALA A 436 15.18 4.66 -6.03
C ALA A 436 15.76 4.06 -7.33
N VAL A 437 16.87 4.60 -7.83
CA VAL A 437 17.60 4.07 -9.00
C VAL A 437 18.09 2.65 -8.72
N ALA A 438 18.67 2.40 -7.53
CA ALA A 438 19.14 1.07 -7.14
C ALA A 438 18.00 0.03 -7.09
N MET A 439 16.77 0.41 -6.65
CA MET A 439 15.61 -0.47 -6.68
C MET A 439 15.28 -0.94 -8.10
N VAL A 440 15.35 -0.04 -9.08
CA VAL A 440 15.07 -0.37 -10.49
C VAL A 440 16.22 -1.18 -11.10
N LEU A 441 17.48 -0.74 -10.96
CA LEU A 441 18.64 -1.42 -11.53
C LEU A 441 18.85 -2.83 -10.97
N SER A 442 18.55 -3.04 -9.67
CA SER A 442 18.62 -4.36 -9.03
C SER A 442 17.41 -5.26 -9.35
N ARG A 443 16.49 -4.78 -10.21
CA ARG A 443 15.27 -5.48 -10.61
C ARG A 443 14.34 -5.84 -9.42
N VAL A 444 14.34 -5.03 -8.38
CA VAL A 444 13.32 -5.09 -7.33
C VAL A 444 12.00 -4.56 -7.87
N LEU A 445 12.07 -3.47 -8.66
CA LEU A 445 10.95 -2.87 -9.39
C LEU A 445 11.26 -2.78 -10.88
N THR A 446 10.22 -2.80 -11.71
CA THR A 446 10.30 -2.33 -13.09
C THR A 446 10.18 -0.81 -13.14
N SER A 447 10.68 -0.18 -14.20
CA SER A 447 10.53 1.29 -14.37
C SER A 447 9.07 1.72 -14.36
N GLU A 448 8.18 0.93 -14.96
CA GLU A 448 6.74 1.19 -14.99
C GLU A 448 6.13 1.19 -13.58
N HIS A 449 6.45 0.18 -12.76
CA HIS A 449 6.01 0.13 -11.36
C HIS A 449 6.58 1.30 -10.54
N ALA A 450 7.84 1.70 -10.77
CA ALA A 450 8.43 2.84 -10.11
C ALA A 450 7.67 4.15 -10.42
N TYR A 451 7.31 4.40 -11.69
CA TYR A 451 6.51 5.58 -12.05
C TYR A 451 5.09 5.55 -11.49
N ARG A 452 4.44 4.38 -11.48
CA ARG A 452 3.09 4.21 -10.91
C ARG A 452 3.07 4.34 -9.38
N ALA A 453 4.15 4.04 -8.71
CA ALA A 453 4.28 4.18 -7.26
C ALA A 453 4.26 5.63 -6.79
N ILE A 454 4.64 6.57 -7.65
CA ILE A 454 4.69 7.98 -7.32
C ILE A 454 3.26 8.53 -7.17
N SER A 455 2.96 9.06 -5.98
CA SER A 455 1.70 9.77 -5.73
C SER A 455 1.72 11.15 -6.35
N TRP A 456 1.45 11.24 -7.65
CA TRP A 456 1.40 12.50 -8.39
C TRP A 456 0.48 13.56 -7.76
N PRO A 457 -0.73 13.22 -7.25
CA PRO A 457 -1.56 14.20 -6.56
C PRO A 457 -0.88 14.85 -5.36
N THR A 458 -0.09 14.07 -4.61
CA THR A 458 0.66 14.58 -3.45
C THR A 458 1.80 15.51 -3.90
N LEU A 459 2.58 15.12 -4.92
CA LEU A 459 3.67 15.94 -5.42
C LEU A 459 3.18 17.25 -6.01
N VAL A 460 2.12 17.21 -6.82
CA VAL A 460 1.51 18.40 -7.43
C VAL A 460 0.96 19.34 -6.36
N LEU A 461 0.30 18.78 -5.32
CA LEU A 461 -0.19 19.57 -4.20
C LEU A 461 0.96 20.32 -3.49
N ILE A 462 2.03 19.62 -3.14
CA ILE A 462 3.17 20.23 -2.43
C ILE A 462 3.85 21.26 -3.33
N ALA A 463 4.14 20.92 -4.59
CA ALA A 463 4.78 21.81 -5.54
C ALA A 463 3.99 23.13 -5.76
N ALA A 464 2.66 23.05 -5.81
CA ALA A 464 1.81 24.22 -6.03
C ALA A 464 1.56 25.04 -4.74
N LEU A 465 1.75 24.46 -3.55
CA LEU A 465 1.61 25.17 -2.26
C LEU A 465 2.91 25.84 -1.80
N ILE A 466 4.09 25.46 -2.31
CA ILE A 466 5.35 26.14 -2.01
C ILE A 466 5.26 27.63 -2.41
N PRO A 467 4.87 28.00 -3.64
CA PRO A 467 4.64 29.41 -4.01
C PRO A 467 3.64 30.16 -3.11
N MET A 468 2.61 29.46 -2.61
CA MET A 468 1.65 30.03 -1.67
C MET A 468 2.32 30.39 -0.34
N SER A 469 3.15 29.49 0.19
CA SER A 469 3.92 29.74 1.42
C SER A 469 4.82 30.97 1.26
N THR A 470 5.56 31.06 0.15
CA THR A 470 6.42 32.20 -0.21
C THR A 470 5.61 33.50 -0.33
N ALA A 471 4.49 33.48 -1.08
CA ALA A 471 3.65 34.66 -1.26
C ALA A 471 3.08 35.20 0.06
N VAL A 472 2.64 34.32 0.96
CA VAL A 472 2.11 34.69 2.28
C VAL A 472 3.23 35.28 3.17
N SER A 473 4.44 34.74 3.08
CA SER A 473 5.61 35.29 3.80
C SER A 473 6.00 36.67 3.26
N ASP A 474 6.29 36.77 1.95
CA ASP A 474 6.87 37.97 1.33
C ASP A 474 5.91 39.15 1.29
N SER A 475 4.60 38.90 1.21
CA SER A 475 3.57 39.94 1.26
C SER A 475 3.34 40.52 2.67
N GLY A 476 3.90 39.91 3.71
CA GLY A 476 3.59 40.23 5.13
C GLY A 476 2.25 39.66 5.60
N GLY A 477 1.65 38.74 4.83
CA GLY A 477 0.42 38.04 5.24
C GLY A 477 0.64 37.16 6.45
N ALA A 478 1.81 36.50 6.54
CA ALA A 478 2.20 35.70 7.71
C ALA A 478 2.18 36.54 8.99
N ASP A 479 2.77 37.75 8.96
CA ASP A 479 2.84 38.66 10.12
C ASP A 479 1.44 39.14 10.54
N MET A 480 0.53 39.39 9.58
CA MET A 480 -0.85 39.75 9.89
C MET A 480 -1.60 38.66 10.66
N VAL A 481 -1.34 37.38 10.38
CA VAL A 481 -1.94 36.26 11.12
C VAL A 481 -1.17 35.97 12.42
N ALA A 482 0.14 36.10 12.38
CA ALA A 482 1.01 35.91 13.55
C ALA A 482 0.75 36.96 14.66
N LYS A 483 0.53 38.24 14.29
CA LYS A 483 0.36 39.33 15.22
C LYS A 483 -0.69 39.09 16.31
N PRO A 484 -1.94 38.69 16.03
CA PRO A 484 -2.90 38.36 17.09
C PRO A 484 -2.44 37.19 17.98
N ILE A 485 -1.65 36.26 17.44
CA ILE A 485 -1.07 35.15 18.21
C ILE A 485 0.02 35.69 19.11
N VAL A 486 0.90 36.53 18.59
CA VAL A 486 1.96 37.20 19.33
C VAL A 486 1.38 38.11 20.43
N ASP A 487 0.37 38.92 20.13
CA ASP A 487 -0.31 39.78 21.12
C ASP A 487 -0.92 38.94 22.27
N LEU A 488 -1.43 37.74 21.97
CA LEU A 488 -1.92 36.80 22.97
C LEU A 488 -0.80 36.23 23.86
N VAL A 489 0.41 36.13 23.30
CA VAL A 489 1.60 35.53 23.95
C VAL A 489 2.45 36.62 24.67
N ALA A 490 2.41 37.88 24.23
CA ALA A 490 3.29 38.96 24.68
C ALA A 490 3.31 39.14 26.19
N ASP A 491 2.18 38.92 26.87
CA ASP A 491 2.04 38.96 28.34
C ASP A 491 2.19 37.58 29.00
N HIS A 492 2.52 36.51 28.21
CA HIS A 492 2.52 35.13 28.68
C HIS A 492 3.83 34.41 28.31
N SER A 493 4.01 33.22 28.83
CA SER A 493 5.16 32.37 28.52
C SER A 493 5.19 31.89 27.07
N PRO A 494 6.38 31.68 26.44
CA PRO A 494 6.52 31.06 25.09
C PRO A 494 5.77 29.74 24.92
N TYR A 495 5.45 29.04 25.99
CA TYR A 495 4.61 27.83 25.95
C TYR A 495 3.19 28.08 25.41
N VAL A 496 2.67 29.33 25.57
CA VAL A 496 1.36 29.72 25.03
C VAL A 496 1.42 29.79 23.50
N LEU A 497 2.55 30.23 22.93
CA LEU A 497 2.79 30.16 21.47
C LEU A 497 2.70 28.73 20.98
N LEU A 498 3.43 27.80 21.62
CA LEU A 498 3.41 26.39 21.25
C LEU A 498 2.01 25.80 21.32
N LEU A 499 1.28 26.08 22.41
CA LEU A 499 -0.11 25.61 22.57
C LEU A 499 -1.03 26.13 21.45
N THR A 500 -0.95 27.43 21.15
CA THR A 500 -1.79 28.07 20.12
C THR A 500 -1.49 27.52 18.73
N LEU A 501 -0.21 27.39 18.38
CA LEU A 501 0.20 26.83 17.08
C LEU A 501 -0.15 25.35 16.95
N PHE A 502 -0.04 24.58 18.04
CA PHE A 502 -0.49 23.19 18.02
C PHE A 502 -1.98 23.09 17.74
N VAL A 503 -2.81 23.87 18.48
CA VAL A 503 -4.27 23.85 18.31
C VAL A 503 -4.67 24.32 16.91
N LEU A 504 -4.06 25.39 16.40
CA LEU A 504 -4.29 25.90 15.03
C LEU A 504 -3.97 24.82 13.99
N THR A 505 -2.76 24.25 14.07
CA THR A 505 -2.30 23.23 13.11
C THR A 505 -3.14 21.96 13.18
N ALA A 506 -3.40 21.46 14.39
CA ALA A 506 -4.21 20.28 14.59
C ALA A 506 -5.66 20.47 14.12
N ALA A 507 -6.24 21.65 14.32
CA ALA A 507 -7.58 21.98 13.86
C ALA A 507 -7.67 21.95 12.31
N LEU A 508 -6.72 22.60 11.63
CA LEU A 508 -6.64 22.57 10.16
C LEU A 508 -6.45 21.15 9.64
N GLY A 509 -5.55 20.37 10.25
CA GLY A 509 -5.23 18.99 9.86
C GLY A 509 -6.40 18.01 10.00
N GLN A 510 -7.52 18.38 10.68
CA GLN A 510 -8.72 17.53 10.69
C GLN A 510 -9.51 17.59 9.36
N PHE A 511 -9.31 18.60 8.55
CA PHE A 511 -10.12 18.88 7.36
C PHE A 511 -9.32 18.86 6.06
N ILE A 512 -8.04 19.16 6.13
CA ILE A 512 -7.13 19.19 4.97
C ILE A 512 -5.95 18.24 5.20
N SER A 513 -5.24 17.88 4.12
CA SER A 513 -4.11 16.95 4.23
C SER A 513 -2.99 17.52 5.10
N ASN A 514 -2.25 16.63 5.78
CA ASN A 514 -1.14 17.02 6.66
C ASN A 514 -0.09 17.89 5.94
N ALA A 515 0.26 17.55 4.68
CA ALA A 515 1.22 18.31 3.89
C ALA A 515 0.73 19.73 3.57
N ALA A 516 -0.54 19.87 3.18
CA ALA A 516 -1.13 21.19 2.94
C ALA A 516 -1.19 22.02 4.23
N THR A 517 -1.58 21.39 5.35
CA THR A 517 -1.62 22.06 6.66
C THR A 517 -0.26 22.64 7.02
N VAL A 518 0.80 21.86 6.87
CA VAL A 518 2.16 22.29 7.23
C VAL A 518 2.63 23.43 6.36
N LEU A 519 2.47 23.34 5.03
CA LEU A 519 2.88 24.40 4.09
C LEU A 519 2.14 25.72 4.33
N ILE A 520 0.89 25.67 4.80
CA ILE A 520 0.12 26.85 5.17
C ILE A 520 0.59 27.44 6.50
N VAL A 521 0.90 26.59 7.47
CA VAL A 521 1.21 27.04 8.85
C VAL A 521 2.67 27.44 9.01
N ILE A 522 3.62 26.88 8.27
CA ILE A 522 5.06 27.19 8.37
C ILE A 522 5.33 28.71 8.39
N PRO A 523 4.92 29.52 7.39
CA PRO A 523 5.24 30.94 7.38
C PRO A 523 4.65 31.68 8.59
N ILE A 524 3.44 31.33 9.03
CA ILE A 524 2.78 31.90 10.19
C ILE A 524 3.54 31.55 11.48
N ALA A 525 3.94 30.30 11.60
CA ALA A 525 4.63 29.79 12.77
C ALA A 525 6.04 30.37 12.91
N VAL A 526 6.76 30.51 11.79
CA VAL A 526 8.10 31.12 11.75
C VAL A 526 8.02 32.61 12.06
N SER A 527 7.08 33.37 11.45
CA SER A 527 6.86 34.77 11.77
C SER A 527 6.55 34.96 13.27
N ALA A 528 5.58 34.21 13.81
CA ALA A 528 5.23 34.30 15.24
C ALA A 528 6.41 33.92 16.15
N ALA A 529 7.23 32.95 15.80
CA ALA A 529 8.43 32.59 16.58
C ALA A 529 9.46 33.71 16.58
N THR A 530 9.73 34.29 15.41
CA THR A 530 10.71 35.38 15.24
C THR A 530 10.29 36.63 15.98
N ASP A 531 9.00 37.00 15.93
CA ASP A 531 8.45 38.18 16.62
C ASP A 531 8.55 38.06 18.17
N VAL A 532 8.42 36.84 18.69
CA VAL A 532 8.57 36.56 20.14
C VAL A 532 10.04 36.35 20.55
N GLY A 533 10.96 36.23 19.57
CA GLY A 533 12.39 35.98 19.81
C GLY A 533 12.69 34.52 20.17
N VAL A 534 11.85 33.57 19.72
CA VAL A 534 12.00 32.13 19.91
C VAL A 534 12.64 31.52 18.66
N ASP A 535 13.52 30.52 18.83
CA ASP A 535 14.06 29.77 17.70
C ASP A 535 12.93 29.10 16.90
N PRO A 536 12.84 29.29 15.58
CA PRO A 536 11.83 28.63 14.75
C PRO A 536 11.91 27.10 14.76
N ARG A 537 13.07 26.50 15.00
CA ARG A 537 13.28 25.04 14.92
C ARG A 537 12.36 24.23 15.85
N PRO A 538 12.26 24.48 17.18
CA PRO A 538 11.31 23.80 18.04
C PRO A 538 9.85 24.04 17.62
N VAL A 539 9.53 25.24 17.13
CA VAL A 539 8.20 25.59 16.66
C VAL A 539 7.82 24.79 15.42
N LEU A 540 8.74 24.64 14.47
CA LEU A 540 8.56 23.80 13.27
C LEU A 540 8.36 22.32 13.64
N MET A 541 9.13 21.80 14.61
CA MET A 541 8.92 20.43 15.10
C MET A 541 7.53 20.27 15.73
N LEU A 542 7.05 21.27 16.46
CA LEU A 542 5.70 21.26 17.03
C LEU A 542 4.63 21.24 15.94
N VAL A 543 4.79 22.04 14.88
CA VAL A 543 3.89 22.05 13.71
C VAL A 543 3.87 20.67 13.03
N CYS A 544 5.05 20.01 12.90
CA CYS A 544 5.16 18.65 12.40
C CYS A 544 4.30 17.67 13.22
N VAL A 545 4.47 17.68 14.52
CA VAL A 545 3.72 16.82 15.45
C VAL A 545 2.22 17.12 15.40
N ALA A 546 1.85 18.39 15.40
CA ALA A 546 0.44 18.81 15.37
C ALA A 546 -0.26 18.43 14.06
N ALA A 547 0.43 18.53 12.93
CA ALA A 547 -0.08 18.09 11.62
C ALA A 547 -0.27 16.57 11.57
N ALA A 548 0.62 15.79 12.21
CA ALA A 548 0.47 14.34 12.29
C ALA A 548 -0.68 13.91 13.23
N ALA A 549 -1.21 14.81 14.09
CA ALA A 549 -2.28 14.56 15.06
C ALA A 549 -3.70 14.59 14.43
N ALA A 550 -3.88 14.10 13.22
CA ALA A 550 -5.17 14.03 12.52
C ALA A 550 -6.02 12.84 13.03
N PHE A 551 -6.44 12.90 14.30
CA PHE A 551 -7.10 11.78 14.99
C PHE A 551 -8.62 11.92 15.15
N LEU A 552 -9.19 13.10 14.90
CA LEU A 552 -10.61 13.35 15.22
C LEU A 552 -11.54 12.97 14.09
N THR A 553 -11.05 12.92 12.85
CA THR A 553 -11.85 12.68 11.66
C THR A 553 -11.24 11.58 10.77
N PRO A 554 -12.04 10.91 9.94
CA PRO A 554 -11.50 10.00 8.94
C PRO A 554 -10.81 10.74 7.78
N ILE A 555 -11.10 12.03 7.55
CA ILE A 555 -10.65 12.79 6.38
C ILE A 555 -9.22 13.32 6.55
N GLY A 556 -8.79 13.60 7.79
CA GLY A 556 -7.51 14.23 8.07
C GLY A 556 -6.30 13.47 7.52
N THR A 557 -6.38 12.13 7.40
CA THR A 557 -5.33 11.31 6.78
C THR A 557 -5.92 10.16 5.99
N PRO A 558 -5.34 9.80 4.82
CA PRO A 558 -5.78 8.64 4.05
C PRO A 558 -5.74 7.33 4.85
N ALA A 559 -4.81 7.17 5.79
CA ALA A 559 -4.74 5.99 6.66
C ALA A 559 -6.03 5.78 7.45
N ASN A 560 -6.65 6.87 7.96
CA ASN A 560 -7.93 6.80 8.65
C ASN A 560 -9.05 6.36 7.70
N MET A 561 -9.05 6.83 6.44
CA MET A 561 -10.02 6.41 5.42
C MET A 561 -9.84 4.95 5.03
N ILE A 562 -8.61 4.47 4.89
CA ILE A 562 -8.28 3.08 4.55
C ILE A 562 -8.89 2.12 5.59
N VAL A 563 -8.82 2.44 6.87
CA VAL A 563 -9.35 1.59 7.95
C VAL A 563 -10.85 1.75 8.17
N MET A 564 -11.48 2.78 7.60
CA MET A 564 -12.89 3.14 7.85
C MET A 564 -13.85 2.02 7.43
N ASN A 565 -13.80 1.62 6.16
CA ASN A 565 -14.69 0.60 5.62
C ASN A 565 -14.43 -0.79 6.22
N PRO A 566 -13.17 -1.29 6.29
CA PRO A 566 -12.86 -2.58 6.90
C PRO A 566 -13.22 -2.65 8.38
N GLY A 567 -13.19 -1.52 9.10
CA GLY A 567 -13.60 -1.42 10.50
C GLY A 567 -15.10 -1.23 10.70
N GLY A 568 -15.86 -0.95 9.63
CA GLY A 568 -17.29 -0.60 9.72
C GLY A 568 -17.54 0.72 10.47
N TYR A 569 -16.54 1.61 10.48
CA TYR A 569 -16.63 2.85 11.24
C TYR A 569 -17.51 3.89 10.56
N ARG A 570 -18.11 4.74 11.40
CA ARG A 570 -18.79 5.96 11.01
C ARG A 570 -17.87 7.16 11.26
N PHE A 571 -18.16 8.29 10.63
CA PHE A 571 -17.41 9.53 10.80
C PHE A 571 -17.16 9.89 12.28
N GLY A 572 -18.17 9.77 13.12
CA GLY A 572 -18.10 10.11 14.54
C GLY A 572 -17.46 9.05 15.45
N ASP A 573 -16.83 8.00 14.93
CA ASP A 573 -16.21 6.96 15.76
C ASP A 573 -14.75 7.29 16.11
N TYR A 574 -14.10 8.21 15.39
CA TYR A 574 -12.69 8.57 15.55
C TYR A 574 -12.42 9.46 16.76
N TRP A 575 -13.26 10.49 16.97
CA TRP A 575 -12.96 11.57 17.90
C TRP A 575 -12.79 11.14 19.36
N ARG A 576 -13.50 10.11 19.82
CA ARG A 576 -13.49 9.70 21.24
C ARG A 576 -12.11 9.28 21.73
N LEU A 577 -11.46 8.37 21.01
CA LEU A 577 -10.09 7.95 21.30
C LEU A 577 -9.11 9.02 20.80
N GLY A 578 -9.37 9.59 19.63
CA GLY A 578 -8.53 10.60 19.01
C GLY A 578 -8.34 11.85 19.87
N ALA A 579 -9.42 12.34 20.51
CA ALA A 579 -9.31 13.52 21.39
C ALA A 579 -8.40 13.26 22.58
N VAL A 580 -8.50 12.09 23.21
CA VAL A 580 -7.63 11.75 24.35
C VAL A 580 -6.17 11.68 23.91
N ILE A 581 -5.89 11.01 22.78
CA ILE A 581 -4.52 10.91 22.24
C ILE A 581 -4.00 12.29 21.85
N MET A 582 -4.82 13.12 21.19
CA MET A 582 -4.45 14.46 20.77
C MET A 582 -4.10 15.37 21.96
N VAL A 583 -4.87 15.30 23.06
CA VAL A 583 -4.56 16.05 24.31
C VAL A 583 -3.24 15.55 24.91
N CYS A 584 -3.00 14.24 24.92
CA CYS A 584 -1.72 13.70 25.38
C CYS A 584 -0.55 14.17 24.49
N TRP A 585 -0.75 14.19 23.17
CA TRP A 585 0.26 14.66 22.22
C TRP A 585 0.55 16.15 22.43
N LEU A 586 -0.49 16.97 22.58
CA LEU A 586 -0.35 18.39 22.93
C LEU A 586 0.49 18.57 24.21
N ALA A 587 0.12 17.87 25.28
CA ALA A 587 0.81 18.00 26.56
C ALA A 587 2.29 17.59 26.49
N ILE A 588 2.56 16.43 25.82
CA ILE A 588 3.92 15.91 25.68
C ILE A 588 4.75 16.81 24.78
N SER A 589 4.24 17.21 23.62
CA SER A 589 4.99 18.03 22.67
C SER A 589 5.30 19.41 23.23
N THR A 590 4.32 20.05 23.91
CA THR A 590 4.52 21.36 24.52
C THR A 590 5.61 21.34 25.62
N VAL A 591 5.75 20.23 26.36
CA VAL A 591 6.76 20.09 27.41
C VAL A 591 8.09 19.58 26.88
N LEU A 592 8.05 18.51 26.03
CA LEU A 592 9.26 17.80 25.64
C LEU A 592 10.04 18.50 24.52
N ILE A 593 9.36 19.17 23.58
CA ILE A 593 10.02 19.87 22.49
C ILE A 593 10.97 20.97 23.00
N PRO A 594 10.56 21.86 23.91
CA PRO A 594 11.47 22.86 24.46
C PRO A 594 12.62 22.30 25.30
N LEU A 595 12.47 21.10 25.85
CA LEU A 595 13.55 20.42 26.58
C LEU A 595 14.61 19.82 25.63
N ILE A 596 14.23 19.44 24.45
CA ILE A 596 15.12 18.86 23.44
C ILE A 596 15.74 19.98 22.58
N TRP A 597 14.92 20.89 22.12
CA TRP A 597 15.30 22.08 21.34
C TRP A 597 14.90 23.34 22.16
N PRO A 598 15.85 23.99 22.79
CA PRO A 598 15.57 25.20 23.57
C PRO A 598 14.88 26.30 22.74
N LEU A 599 13.93 27.00 23.37
CA LEU A 599 13.15 28.08 22.74
C LEU A 599 13.98 29.34 22.57
#